data_f6a58dd74683b5b68fb7b38539956a29
#
_entry.id   f6a58dd74683b5b68fb7b38539956a29
#
_cell.length_a   1.000
_cell.length_b   1.000
_cell.length_c   1.000
_cell.angle_alpha   90.00
_cell.angle_beta   90.00
_cell.angle_gamma   90.00
#
_symmetry.space_group_name_H-M   'P 1'
#
loop_
_entity.id
_entity.type
_entity.pdbx_description
1 polymer ?
#
loop_
_entity_poly.entity_id
_entity_poly.type
_entity_poly.pdbx_seq_one_letter_code
_entity_poly.pdbx_strand_id
1 'polypeptide(L)'
;MAPSWADSLDSVEKGCAAEQLVFHGGWDRKVDSIGAEIELREVFRKEVSRALDTLKIECNEVTSFYVVNLLAEFADTDELYEDADRPLALMYAKAMEASPTERFRILKKLGDFALYISGYFSDSLAGKAVDVDYYIAMGSNAYGTASNILRTQPRADVFGPVFNDLSGKFTSFVDVLNE
;
A
#
# COMPACT_ATOMS: atom_id res chain seq x y z
N MET A 1 14.16 10.95 -7.84
CA MET A 1 13.20 12.05 -7.96
C MET A 1 11.94 11.59 -7.25
N ALA A 2 11.46 12.31 -6.24
CA ALA A 2 10.24 11.88 -5.53
C ALA A 2 9.04 11.96 -6.49
N PRO A 3 8.05 11.06 -6.41
CA PRO A 3 6.85 11.13 -7.22
C PRO A 3 6.07 12.42 -6.94
N SER A 4 5.34 12.94 -7.95
CA SER A 4 4.70 14.27 -7.90
C SER A 4 3.68 14.46 -6.78
N TRP A 5 3.11 13.36 -6.26
CA TRP A 5 2.18 13.37 -5.14
C TRP A 5 2.85 13.49 -3.75
N ALA A 6 4.18 13.28 -3.64
CA ALA A 6 4.93 13.51 -2.40
C ALA A 6 4.87 14.97 -1.96
N ASP A 7 4.85 15.92 -2.91
CA ASP A 7 4.70 17.35 -2.62
C ASP A 7 3.30 17.70 -2.08
N SER A 8 2.29 16.90 -2.44
CA SER A 8 0.92 17.07 -1.94
C SER A 8 0.76 16.64 -0.48
N LEU A 9 1.51 15.60 -0.06
CA LEU A 9 1.56 15.16 1.35
C LEU A 9 2.23 16.21 2.25
N ASP A 10 3.31 16.81 1.77
CA ASP A 10 4.03 17.87 2.49
C ASP A 10 3.12 19.09 2.78
N SER A 11 2.13 19.32 1.94
CA SER A 11 1.14 20.38 2.12
C SER A 11 0.07 20.04 3.17
N VAL A 12 -0.31 18.77 3.27
CA VAL A 12 -1.25 18.27 4.28
C VAL A 12 -0.60 18.24 5.66
N GLU A 13 0.64 17.76 5.76
CA GLU A 13 1.38 17.74 7.04
C GLU A 13 1.68 19.15 7.57
N LYS A 14 2.01 20.11 6.68
CA LYS A 14 2.29 21.51 7.08
C LYS A 14 1.03 22.26 7.52
N GLY A 15 -0.15 21.83 7.07
CA GLY A 15 -1.44 22.38 7.54
C GLY A 15 -1.80 21.94 8.95
N CYS A 16 -1.34 20.78 9.40
CA CYS A 16 -1.56 20.26 10.76
C CYS A 16 -0.54 20.72 11.79
N ALA A 17 0.60 21.30 11.39
CA ALA A 17 1.71 21.64 12.30
C ALA A 17 1.66 23.05 12.89
N ALA A 18 0.63 23.85 12.61
CA ALA A 18 0.51 25.20 13.10
C ALA A 18 -0.77 25.40 13.91
N GLU A 19 -0.79 24.87 15.14
CA GLU A 19 -1.31 25.60 16.29
C GLU A 19 -1.17 24.75 17.56
N GLN A 20 -0.18 25.12 18.37
CA GLN A 20 -0.16 24.81 19.79
C GLN A 20 -1.33 25.57 20.44
N LEU A 21 -2.33 24.84 20.92
CA LEU A 21 -3.19 25.30 22.01
C LEU A 21 -3.74 24.13 22.82
N VAL A 22 -3.13 23.96 23.94
CA VAL A 22 -3.68 23.66 25.27
C VAL A 22 -5.10 23.09 25.34
N PHE A 23 -5.14 21.76 25.63
CA PHE A 23 -6.02 21.12 26.62
C PHE A 23 -7.52 21.41 26.62
N HIS A 24 -8.33 20.45 26.22
CA HIS A 24 -9.46 19.81 26.91
C HIS A 24 -10.28 18.94 25.92
N GLY A 25 -10.39 17.65 26.22
CA GLY A 25 -11.44 16.80 25.63
C GLY A 25 -10.96 15.82 24.54
N GLY A 26 -10.84 14.55 24.92
CA GLY A 26 -10.44 13.43 24.06
C GLY A 26 -11.38 13.11 22.87
N TRP A 27 -12.36 13.98 22.59
CA TRP A 27 -13.31 13.87 21.48
C TRP A 27 -12.85 14.65 20.24
N ASP A 28 -12.20 15.79 20.41
CA ASP A 28 -11.77 16.64 19.28
C ASP A 28 -10.66 16.00 18.46
N ARG A 29 -9.69 15.33 19.10
CA ARG A 29 -8.60 14.64 18.40
C ARG A 29 -9.07 13.51 17.46
N LYS A 30 -10.18 12.86 17.80
CA LYS A 30 -10.73 11.77 17.00
C LYS A 30 -11.51 12.27 15.78
N VAL A 31 -12.09 13.46 15.87
CA VAL A 31 -12.80 14.12 14.75
C VAL A 31 -11.80 14.72 13.77
N ASP A 32 -10.75 15.36 14.26
CA ASP A 32 -9.69 15.94 13.42
C ASP A 32 -8.91 14.84 12.67
N SER A 33 -8.64 13.70 13.32
CA SER A 33 -7.98 12.55 12.66
C SER A 33 -8.86 11.93 11.56
N ILE A 34 -10.16 11.85 11.76
CA ILE A 34 -11.10 11.34 10.74
C ILE A 34 -11.17 12.29 9.53
N GLY A 35 -11.18 13.60 9.78
CA GLY A 35 -11.15 14.61 8.72
C GLY A 35 -9.88 14.51 7.87
N ALA A 36 -8.72 14.45 8.51
CA ALA A 36 -7.43 14.32 7.86
C ALA A 36 -7.32 12.99 7.07
N GLU A 37 -7.82 11.89 7.62
CA GLU A 37 -7.84 10.60 6.95
C GLU A 37 -8.71 10.59 5.68
N ILE A 38 -9.86 11.27 5.72
CA ILE A 38 -10.74 11.42 4.54
C ILE A 38 -10.06 12.27 3.47
N GLU A 39 -9.43 13.38 3.84
CA GLU A 39 -8.70 14.26 2.92
C GLU A 39 -7.52 13.53 2.27
N LEU A 40 -6.76 12.76 3.03
CA LEU A 40 -5.63 11.97 2.55
C LEU A 40 -6.07 10.92 1.52
N ARG A 41 -7.15 10.19 1.79
CA ARG A 41 -7.71 9.22 0.83
C ARG A 41 -8.19 9.88 -0.46
N GLU A 42 -8.76 11.08 -0.36
CA GLU A 42 -9.21 11.83 -1.53
C GLU A 42 -8.02 12.31 -2.40
N VAL A 43 -6.91 12.71 -1.76
CA VAL A 43 -5.66 13.04 -2.46
C VAL A 43 -5.14 11.81 -3.20
N PHE A 44 -4.96 10.68 -2.50
CA PHE A 44 -4.49 9.45 -3.15
C PHE A 44 -5.43 8.96 -4.25
N ARG A 45 -6.73 9.09 -4.08
CA ARG A 45 -7.69 8.72 -5.12
C ARG A 45 -7.47 9.51 -6.40
N LYS A 46 -7.25 10.81 -6.30
CA LYS A 46 -6.98 11.68 -7.46
C LYS A 46 -5.67 11.34 -8.14
N GLU A 47 -4.60 11.16 -7.34
CA GLU A 47 -3.28 10.86 -7.90
C GLU A 47 -3.22 9.47 -8.55
N VAL A 48 -3.75 8.43 -7.90
CA VAL A 48 -3.84 7.09 -8.47
C VAL A 48 -4.67 7.08 -9.76
N SER A 49 -5.82 7.77 -9.78
CA SER A 49 -6.64 7.86 -11.01
C SER A 49 -5.89 8.58 -12.13
N ARG A 50 -5.21 9.69 -11.83
CA ARG A 50 -4.41 10.44 -12.79
C ARG A 50 -3.27 9.59 -13.37
N ALA A 51 -2.55 8.86 -12.51
CA ALA A 51 -1.44 8.00 -12.92
C ALA A 51 -1.94 6.83 -13.80
N LEU A 52 -3.04 6.18 -13.43
CA LEU A 52 -3.66 5.12 -14.24
C LEU A 52 -4.03 5.63 -15.64
N ASP A 53 -4.64 6.83 -15.74
CA ASP A 53 -5.00 7.46 -17.00
C ASP A 53 -3.76 7.82 -17.83
N THR A 54 -2.75 8.42 -17.20
CA THR A 54 -1.49 8.82 -17.84
C THR A 54 -0.76 7.63 -18.44
N LEU A 55 -0.63 6.55 -17.67
CA LEU A 55 0.06 5.33 -18.04
C LEU A 55 -0.82 4.38 -18.90
N LYS A 56 -2.10 4.71 -19.07
CA LYS A 56 -3.09 3.89 -19.80
C LYS A 56 -3.20 2.47 -19.26
N ILE A 57 -3.20 2.36 -17.94
CA ILE A 57 -3.34 1.09 -17.25
C ILE A 57 -4.81 0.85 -16.94
N GLU A 58 -5.38 -0.18 -17.56
CA GLU A 58 -6.74 -0.62 -17.23
C GLU A 58 -6.73 -1.28 -15.85
N CYS A 59 -7.50 -0.75 -14.93
CA CYS A 59 -7.64 -1.23 -13.56
C CYS A 59 -9.11 -1.36 -13.18
N ASN A 60 -9.43 -2.43 -12.47
CA ASN A 60 -10.75 -2.58 -11.86
C ASN A 60 -10.93 -1.51 -10.77
N GLU A 61 -12.10 -0.91 -10.68
CA GLU A 61 -12.42 0.12 -9.70
C GLU A 61 -12.17 -0.36 -8.25
N VAL A 62 -12.46 -1.62 -7.94
CA VAL A 62 -12.21 -2.20 -6.61
C VAL A 62 -10.71 -2.32 -6.35
N THR A 63 -9.92 -2.65 -7.36
CA THR A 63 -8.44 -2.72 -7.25
C THR A 63 -7.85 -1.32 -7.05
N SER A 64 -8.32 -0.33 -7.81
CA SER A 64 -7.92 1.08 -7.61
C SER A 64 -8.23 1.56 -6.20
N PHE A 65 -9.46 1.29 -5.72
CA PHE A 65 -9.85 1.62 -4.35
C PHE A 65 -8.98 0.91 -3.30
N TYR A 66 -8.59 -0.34 -3.54
CA TYR A 66 -7.68 -1.07 -2.66
C TYR A 66 -6.32 -0.37 -2.56
N VAL A 67 -5.74 0.03 -3.70
CA VAL A 67 -4.44 0.74 -3.73
C VAL A 67 -4.52 2.07 -3.00
N VAL A 68 -5.59 2.84 -3.17
CA VAL A 68 -5.81 4.10 -2.45
C VAL A 68 -5.85 3.90 -0.94
N ASN A 69 -6.57 2.85 -0.46
CA ASN A 69 -6.62 2.57 0.97
C ASN A 69 -5.29 2.08 1.52
N LEU A 70 -4.55 1.28 0.75
CA LEU A 70 -3.20 0.83 1.09
C LEU A 70 -2.28 2.03 1.31
N LEU A 71 -2.28 3.01 0.41
CA LEU A 71 -1.46 4.21 0.52
C LEU A 71 -1.84 5.04 1.75
N ALA A 72 -3.14 5.22 1.99
CA ALA A 72 -3.61 5.97 3.17
C ALA A 72 -3.22 5.27 4.47
N GLU A 73 -3.31 3.93 4.53
CA GLU A 73 -2.93 3.13 5.69
C GLU A 73 -1.44 3.26 5.99
N PHE A 74 -0.58 3.19 4.98
CA PHE A 74 0.87 3.33 5.17
C PHE A 74 1.32 4.77 5.46
N ALA A 75 0.59 5.78 4.99
CA ALA A 75 0.91 7.17 5.28
C ALA A 75 0.58 7.59 6.73
N ASP A 76 -0.37 6.90 7.38
CA ASP A 76 -0.84 7.22 8.75
C ASP A 76 -0.15 6.36 9.82
N THR A 77 0.67 5.39 9.47
CA THR A 77 1.21 4.43 10.43
C THR A 77 2.73 4.46 10.55
N ASP A 78 3.21 4.45 11.81
CA ASP A 78 4.60 4.12 12.17
C ASP A 78 4.95 2.63 11.92
N GLU A 79 3.99 1.81 11.49
CA GLU A 79 4.16 0.37 11.24
C GLU A 79 5.19 0.07 10.12
N LEU A 80 5.43 1.02 9.23
CA LEU A 80 6.48 0.91 8.22
C LEU A 80 7.86 0.64 8.83
N TYR A 81 8.15 1.24 9.97
CA TYR A 81 9.46 1.10 10.62
C TYR A 81 9.63 -0.27 11.30
N GLU A 82 8.55 -0.88 11.78
CA GLU A 82 8.63 -2.20 12.41
C GLU A 82 8.87 -3.34 11.41
N ASP A 83 8.35 -3.21 10.19
CA ASP A 83 8.47 -4.23 9.14
C ASP A 83 9.64 -3.98 8.18
N ALA A 84 10.20 -2.76 8.14
CA ALA A 84 11.33 -2.41 7.26
C ALA A 84 12.58 -3.27 7.50
N ASP A 85 12.80 -3.72 8.72
CA ASP A 85 13.94 -4.57 9.10
C ASP A 85 13.68 -6.07 8.90
N ARG A 86 12.45 -6.47 8.51
CA ARG A 86 12.11 -7.90 8.34
C ARG A 86 12.33 -8.35 6.90
N PRO A 87 13.21 -9.34 6.67
CA PRO A 87 13.38 -9.91 5.35
C PRO A 87 12.07 -10.51 4.82
N LEU A 88 11.60 -10.05 3.64
CA LEU A 88 10.35 -10.52 3.03
C LEU A 88 10.36 -12.05 2.82
N ALA A 89 11.53 -12.63 2.52
CA ALA A 89 11.69 -14.08 2.39
C ALA A 89 11.33 -14.83 3.67
N LEU A 90 11.66 -14.29 4.85
CA LEU A 90 11.29 -14.89 6.14
C LEU A 90 9.79 -14.74 6.43
N MET A 91 9.19 -13.62 6.05
CA MET A 91 7.74 -13.44 6.15
C MET A 91 7.02 -14.44 5.23
N TYR A 92 7.50 -14.63 4.01
CA TYR A 92 6.94 -15.59 3.08
C TYR A 92 7.06 -17.03 3.61
N ALA A 93 8.23 -17.42 4.11
CA ALA A 93 8.45 -18.74 4.71
C ALA A 93 7.48 -18.98 5.89
N LYS A 94 7.35 -18.02 6.80
CA LYS A 94 6.38 -18.07 7.90
C LYS A 94 4.93 -18.23 7.40
N ALA A 95 4.57 -17.56 6.31
CA ALA A 95 3.25 -17.71 5.72
C ALA A 95 3.01 -19.16 5.27
N MET A 96 4.01 -19.81 4.69
CA MET A 96 3.85 -21.20 4.19
C MET A 96 3.59 -22.21 5.32
N GLU A 97 4.09 -21.95 6.52
CA GLU A 97 3.88 -22.78 7.72
C GLU A 97 2.56 -22.48 8.44
N ALA A 98 1.93 -21.35 8.16
CA ALA A 98 0.73 -20.88 8.86
C ALA A 98 -0.55 -21.56 8.34
N SER A 99 -1.63 -21.49 9.16
CA SER A 99 -2.98 -21.88 8.75
C SER A 99 -3.46 -21.04 7.55
N PRO A 100 -4.42 -21.52 6.75
CA PRO A 100 -4.88 -20.78 5.54
C PRO A 100 -5.30 -19.34 5.80
N THR A 101 -6.00 -19.07 6.89
CA THR A 101 -6.43 -17.72 7.27
C THR A 101 -5.25 -16.83 7.65
N GLU A 102 -4.33 -17.32 8.46
CA GLU A 102 -3.15 -16.57 8.87
C GLU A 102 -2.16 -16.42 7.71
N ARG A 103 -2.01 -17.44 6.88
CA ARG A 103 -1.24 -17.38 5.64
C ARG A 103 -1.72 -16.24 4.74
N PHE A 104 -3.02 -16.14 4.52
CA PHE A 104 -3.60 -15.05 3.75
C PHE A 104 -3.24 -13.67 4.34
N ARG A 105 -3.38 -13.49 5.67
CA ARG A 105 -3.03 -12.22 6.34
C ARG A 105 -1.56 -11.85 6.17
N ILE A 106 -0.65 -12.81 6.36
CA ILE A 106 0.79 -12.57 6.20
C ILE A 106 1.13 -12.22 4.75
N LEU A 107 0.58 -12.97 3.78
CA LEU A 107 0.83 -12.74 2.35
C LEU A 107 0.25 -11.41 1.87
N LYS A 108 -0.96 -11.04 2.34
CA LYS A 108 -1.52 -9.72 2.08
C LYS A 108 -0.57 -8.62 2.58
N LYS A 109 -0.18 -8.66 3.86
CA LYS A 109 0.73 -7.68 4.46
C LYS A 109 2.06 -7.61 3.72
N LEU A 110 2.62 -8.74 3.32
CA LEU A 110 3.86 -8.80 2.53
C LEU A 110 3.70 -8.14 1.16
N GLY A 111 2.60 -8.44 0.45
CA GLY A 111 2.30 -7.85 -0.85
C GLY A 111 2.11 -6.33 -0.77
N ASP A 112 1.35 -5.87 0.23
CA ASP A 112 1.08 -4.46 0.50
C ASP A 112 2.39 -3.70 0.78
N PHE A 113 3.21 -4.21 1.67
CA PHE A 113 4.51 -3.63 2.00
C PHE A 113 5.46 -3.61 0.79
N ALA A 114 5.54 -4.73 0.05
CA ALA A 114 6.38 -4.81 -1.13
C ALA A 114 5.95 -3.80 -2.22
N LEU A 115 4.64 -3.63 -2.44
CA LEU A 115 4.10 -2.67 -3.40
C LEU A 115 4.42 -1.23 -2.98
N TYR A 116 4.20 -0.91 -1.72
CA TYR A 116 4.48 0.42 -1.19
C TYR A 116 5.98 0.77 -1.29
N ILE A 117 6.86 -0.13 -0.83
CA ILE A 117 8.31 0.11 -0.87
C ILE A 117 8.84 0.19 -2.30
N SER A 118 8.42 -0.69 -3.21
CA SER A 118 8.88 -0.66 -4.60
C SER A 118 8.34 0.54 -5.37
N GLY A 119 7.11 1.00 -5.06
CA GLY A 119 6.52 2.17 -5.67
C GLY A 119 7.10 3.47 -5.12
N TYR A 120 7.18 3.62 -3.82
CA TYR A 120 7.52 4.90 -3.18
C TYR A 120 9.00 5.14 -3.00
N PHE A 121 9.78 4.07 -2.78
CA PHE A 121 11.20 4.16 -2.45
C PHE A 121 12.11 3.52 -3.51
N SER A 122 11.64 3.37 -4.75
CA SER A 122 12.39 2.76 -5.85
C SER A 122 13.79 3.38 -6.01
N ASP A 123 13.91 4.69 -6.00
CA ASP A 123 15.19 5.42 -6.10
C ASP A 123 16.12 5.11 -4.92
N SER A 124 15.57 4.92 -3.73
CA SER A 124 16.33 4.59 -2.51
C SER A 124 16.84 3.16 -2.50
N LEU A 125 16.25 2.29 -3.30
CA LEU A 125 16.65 0.88 -3.45
C LEU A 125 17.72 0.69 -4.53
N ALA A 126 17.90 1.67 -5.41
CA ALA A 126 18.89 1.61 -6.48
C ALA A 126 20.29 1.40 -5.92
N GLY A 127 20.95 0.31 -6.38
CA GLY A 127 22.31 -0.04 -5.96
C GLY A 127 22.44 -0.70 -4.58
N LYS A 128 21.34 -1.04 -3.91
CA LYS A 128 21.37 -1.84 -2.69
C LYS A 128 21.44 -3.34 -3.00
N ALA A 129 21.83 -4.15 -2.00
CA ALA A 129 21.88 -5.62 -2.11
C ALA A 129 20.49 -6.25 -2.34
N VAL A 130 19.45 -5.54 -1.93
CA VAL A 130 18.04 -5.87 -2.18
C VAL A 130 17.48 -4.74 -3.03
N ASP A 131 17.19 -5.04 -4.29
CA ASP A 131 16.74 -4.08 -5.29
C ASP A 131 15.21 -4.10 -5.47
N VAL A 132 14.72 -3.22 -6.34
CA VAL A 132 13.28 -3.12 -6.66
C VAL A 132 12.73 -4.44 -7.22
N ASP A 133 13.52 -5.15 -8.03
CA ASP A 133 13.08 -6.42 -8.66
C ASP A 133 12.78 -7.49 -7.63
N TYR A 134 13.54 -7.53 -6.52
CA TYR A 134 13.25 -8.42 -5.40
C TYR A 134 11.88 -8.12 -4.76
N TYR A 135 11.57 -6.84 -4.49
CA TYR A 135 10.27 -6.46 -3.94
C TYR A 135 9.13 -6.78 -4.90
N ILE A 136 9.30 -6.49 -6.20
CA ILE A 136 8.32 -6.82 -7.25
C ILE A 136 8.07 -8.33 -7.28
N ALA A 137 9.10 -9.14 -7.30
CA ALA A 137 8.96 -10.60 -7.33
C ALA A 137 8.26 -11.14 -6.07
N MET A 138 8.68 -10.69 -4.90
CA MET A 138 8.10 -11.13 -3.62
C MET A 138 6.65 -10.70 -3.46
N GLY A 139 6.34 -9.44 -3.78
CA GLY A 139 4.99 -8.88 -3.69
C GLY A 139 4.02 -9.52 -4.68
N SER A 140 4.42 -9.65 -5.95
CA SER A 140 3.63 -10.32 -6.97
C SER A 140 3.30 -11.77 -6.58
N ASN A 141 4.30 -12.54 -6.11
CA ASN A 141 4.10 -13.92 -5.63
C ASN A 141 3.19 -13.98 -4.40
N ALA A 142 3.32 -13.04 -3.47
CA ALA A 142 2.48 -12.98 -2.28
C ALA A 142 1.02 -12.75 -2.64
N TYR A 143 0.71 -11.76 -3.48
CA TYR A 143 -0.64 -11.53 -3.95
C TYR A 143 -1.21 -12.69 -4.77
N GLY A 144 -0.40 -13.30 -5.64
CA GLY A 144 -0.83 -14.47 -6.41
C GLY A 144 -1.20 -15.65 -5.51
N THR A 145 -0.40 -15.91 -4.47
CA THR A 145 -0.71 -16.96 -3.49
C THR A 145 -1.92 -16.60 -2.65
N ALA A 146 -2.07 -15.34 -2.23
CA ALA A 146 -3.25 -14.84 -1.52
C ALA A 146 -4.54 -14.99 -2.35
N SER A 147 -4.50 -14.65 -3.65
CA SER A 147 -5.61 -14.85 -4.57
C SER A 147 -6.03 -16.33 -4.65
N ASN A 148 -5.05 -17.24 -4.76
CA ASN A 148 -5.32 -18.68 -4.80
C ASN A 148 -5.98 -19.20 -3.52
N ILE A 149 -5.58 -18.70 -2.36
CA ILE A 149 -6.23 -19.05 -1.08
C ILE A 149 -7.69 -18.62 -1.07
N LEU A 150 -7.98 -17.39 -1.54
CA LEU A 150 -9.34 -16.86 -1.59
C LEU A 150 -10.24 -17.65 -2.52
N ARG A 151 -9.73 -18.17 -3.65
CA ARG A 151 -10.53 -18.97 -4.60
C ARG A 151 -11.19 -20.18 -3.99
N THR A 152 -10.68 -20.65 -2.86
CA THR A 152 -11.25 -21.78 -2.11
C THR A 152 -12.23 -21.36 -1.01
N GLN A 153 -12.51 -20.06 -0.87
CA GLN A 153 -13.35 -19.50 0.19
C GLN A 153 -14.66 -18.90 -0.35
N PRO A 154 -15.74 -18.84 0.45
CA PRO A 154 -17.05 -18.32 0.02
C PRO A 154 -17.09 -16.86 -0.42
N ARG A 155 -16.06 -16.06 -0.13
CA ARG A 155 -15.94 -14.64 -0.50
C ARG A 155 -14.94 -14.40 -1.64
N ALA A 156 -14.62 -15.43 -2.40
CA ALA A 156 -13.68 -15.36 -3.52
C ALA A 156 -14.07 -14.32 -4.58
N ASP A 157 -15.37 -14.10 -4.75
CA ASP A 157 -15.91 -13.29 -5.85
C ASP A 157 -15.58 -11.80 -5.77
N VAL A 158 -15.32 -11.27 -4.57
CA VAL A 158 -15.05 -9.84 -4.36
C VAL A 158 -13.54 -9.54 -4.31
N PHE A 159 -12.80 -10.27 -3.49
CA PHE A 159 -11.38 -9.99 -3.24
C PHE A 159 -10.41 -10.78 -4.12
N GLY A 160 -10.81 -11.95 -4.59
CA GLY A 160 -10.00 -12.77 -5.49
C GLY A 160 -9.52 -12.01 -6.74
N PRO A 161 -10.41 -11.31 -7.47
CA PRO A 161 -10.03 -10.48 -8.61
C PRO A 161 -9.04 -9.37 -8.28
N VAL A 162 -9.15 -8.71 -7.11
CA VAL A 162 -8.23 -7.66 -6.67
C VAL A 162 -6.80 -8.18 -6.56
N PHE A 163 -6.59 -9.28 -5.81
CA PHE A 163 -5.26 -9.85 -5.64
C PHE A 163 -4.70 -10.49 -6.90
N ASN A 164 -5.57 -11.00 -7.77
CA ASN A 164 -5.16 -11.49 -9.08
C ASN A 164 -4.67 -10.34 -9.98
N ASP A 165 -5.38 -9.22 -9.97
CA ASP A 165 -5.02 -8.02 -10.74
C ASP A 165 -3.70 -7.42 -10.22
N LEU A 166 -3.58 -7.26 -8.89
CA LEU A 166 -2.35 -6.79 -8.24
C LEU A 166 -1.15 -7.71 -8.52
N SER A 167 -1.32 -9.03 -8.49
CA SER A 167 -0.26 -9.96 -8.83
C SER A 167 0.13 -9.87 -10.30
N GLY A 168 -0.85 -9.87 -11.21
CA GLY A 168 -0.60 -9.89 -12.65
C GLY A 168 -0.06 -8.58 -13.22
N LYS A 169 -0.36 -7.45 -12.56
CA LYS A 169 0.04 -6.09 -12.97
C LYS A 169 0.92 -5.40 -11.94
N PHE A 170 1.65 -6.15 -11.12
CA PHE A 170 2.40 -5.60 -9.98
C PHE A 170 3.35 -4.49 -10.41
N THR A 171 4.16 -4.72 -11.45
CA THR A 171 5.07 -3.71 -12.01
C THR A 171 4.31 -2.45 -12.48
N SER A 172 3.17 -2.63 -13.13
CA SER A 172 2.35 -1.48 -13.55
C SER A 172 1.85 -0.65 -12.37
N PHE A 173 1.49 -1.29 -11.26
CA PHE A 173 1.12 -0.55 -10.04
C PHE A 173 2.32 0.12 -9.39
N VAL A 174 3.51 -0.48 -9.45
CA VAL A 174 4.76 0.19 -9.04
C VAL A 174 4.96 1.46 -9.88
N ASP A 175 4.77 1.40 -11.20
CA ASP A 175 4.87 2.57 -12.08
C ASP A 175 3.82 3.64 -11.72
N VAL A 176 2.58 3.24 -11.38
CA VAL A 176 1.52 4.15 -10.92
C VAL A 176 1.93 4.90 -9.66
N LEU A 177 2.60 4.23 -8.73
CA LEU A 177 3.02 4.83 -7.46
C LEU A 177 4.28 5.70 -7.62
N ASN A 178 5.02 5.56 -8.71
CA ASN A 178 6.19 6.38 -9.03
C ASN A 178 5.84 7.65 -9.86
N GLU A 179 4.64 7.72 -10.46
CA GLU A 179 4.19 8.85 -11.30
C GLU A 179 3.90 10.10 -10.47
#